data_95d8e52acfdd80b051b6a14883e4e739
#
_entry.id   95d8e52acfdd80b051b6a14883e4e739
#
_cell.length_a   1.000
_cell.length_b   1.000
_cell.length_c   1.000
_cell.angle_alpha   90.00
_cell.angle_beta   90.00
_cell.angle_gamma   90.00
#
_symmetry.space_group_name_H-M   'P 1'
#
loop_
_entity.id
_entity.type
_entity.pdbx_description
1 polymer ?
#
loop_
_entity_poly.entity_id
_entity_poly.type
_entity_poly.pdbx_seq_one_letter_code
_entity_poly.pdbx_strand_id
1 'polypeptide(L)'
;QHWEKNFSNKPEMFGLEPSISAIKALEIFKEKKITNIIELGAGLGRDTIFFAQNSIKVHALDYSPSSIKIIKEKSKKNNLDHLISTEIFDIRKKLRQDSGKYGGCYSHMLYCMALSSFELLKLNDEIYRILNHQGINIYTVRNENDGDYKNGIHRGEDMYENDGFIVHFFSKDKVKSLLKGFKNLSIEKFNEGNFPRKLYFVVNKKI
;
A
#
# COMPACT_ATOMS: atom_id res chain seq x y z
N GLN A 1 3.10 -10.10 -13.36
CA GLN A 1 2.59 -10.10 -14.75
C GLN A 1 1.08 -9.84 -14.84
N HIS A 2 0.28 -10.27 -13.84
CA HIS A 2 -1.18 -10.14 -13.86
C HIS A 2 -1.65 -8.68 -13.81
N TRP A 3 -1.15 -7.88 -12.87
CA TRP A 3 -1.48 -6.46 -12.75
C TRP A 3 -1.00 -5.63 -13.94
N GLU A 4 0.16 -5.96 -14.54
CA GLU A 4 0.64 -5.27 -15.74
C GLU A 4 -0.38 -5.35 -16.88
N LYS A 5 -0.95 -6.55 -17.14
CA LYS A 5 -2.00 -6.74 -18.14
C LYS A 5 -3.27 -5.94 -17.81
N ASN A 6 -3.67 -5.93 -16.54
CA ASN A 6 -4.87 -5.20 -16.11
C ASN A 6 -4.69 -3.68 -16.25
N PHE A 7 -3.56 -3.14 -15.82
CA PHE A 7 -3.27 -1.70 -15.92
C PHE A 7 -3.16 -1.22 -17.36
N SER A 8 -2.55 -2.04 -18.25
CA SER A 8 -2.47 -1.74 -19.68
C SER A 8 -3.84 -1.70 -20.34
N ASN A 9 -4.76 -2.61 -19.94
CA ASN A 9 -6.05 -2.78 -20.59
C ASN A 9 -7.17 -1.89 -19.99
N LYS A 10 -7.05 -1.50 -18.73
CA LYS A 10 -8.08 -0.74 -17.99
C LYS A 10 -7.44 0.37 -17.14
N PRO A 11 -6.98 1.47 -17.76
CA PRO A 11 -6.25 2.53 -17.06
C PRO A 11 -7.07 3.30 -16.02
N GLU A 12 -8.39 3.11 -15.97
CA GLU A 12 -9.30 3.76 -15.00
C GLU A 12 -10.02 2.77 -14.08
N MET A 13 -9.54 1.53 -13.99
CA MET A 13 -10.23 0.45 -13.27
C MET A 13 -10.49 0.73 -11.78
N PHE A 14 -9.77 1.66 -11.17
CA PHE A 14 -9.95 2.06 -9.76
C PHE A 14 -10.60 3.44 -9.60
N GLY A 15 -11.06 4.06 -10.70
CA GLY A 15 -11.58 5.43 -10.68
C GLY A 15 -10.50 6.48 -10.48
N LEU A 16 -10.94 7.75 -10.39
CA LEU A 16 -10.07 8.92 -10.19
C LEU A 16 -10.06 9.38 -8.74
N GLU A 17 -11.11 9.08 -7.98
CA GLU A 17 -11.22 9.47 -6.59
C GLU A 17 -10.24 8.70 -5.70
N PRO A 18 -9.67 9.36 -4.67
CA PRO A 18 -8.79 8.69 -3.73
C PRO A 18 -9.52 7.57 -2.98
N SER A 19 -8.78 6.57 -2.54
CA SER A 19 -9.32 5.54 -1.68
C SER A 19 -9.75 6.14 -0.32
N ILE A 20 -10.74 5.51 0.33
CA ILE A 20 -11.13 5.87 1.70
C ILE A 20 -9.92 5.81 2.64
N SER A 21 -9.03 4.84 2.42
CA SER A 21 -7.82 4.69 3.20
C SER A 21 -6.81 5.83 2.99
N ALA A 22 -6.69 6.37 1.76
CA ALA A 22 -5.82 7.51 1.49
C ALA A 22 -6.31 8.78 2.18
N ILE A 23 -7.63 9.02 2.20
CA ILE A 23 -8.23 10.15 2.91
C ILE A 23 -7.90 10.07 4.41
N LYS A 24 -8.14 8.91 5.05
CA LYS A 24 -7.80 8.68 6.46
C LYS A 24 -6.29 8.81 6.73
N ALA A 25 -5.46 8.26 5.83
CA ALA A 25 -4.00 8.34 5.97
C ALA A 25 -3.51 9.79 5.90
N LEU A 26 -4.09 10.62 5.02
CA LEU A 26 -3.74 12.03 4.90
C LEU A 26 -4.00 12.80 6.20
N GLU A 27 -5.14 12.54 6.87
CA GLU A 27 -5.46 13.16 8.17
C GLU A 27 -4.39 12.84 9.21
N ILE A 28 -3.97 11.56 9.29
CA ILE A 28 -2.92 11.12 10.20
C ILE A 28 -1.58 11.76 9.83
N PHE A 29 -1.22 11.81 8.55
CA PHE A 29 0.03 12.44 8.11
C PHE A 29 0.05 13.93 8.44
N LYS A 30 -1.06 14.65 8.25
CA LYS A 30 -1.19 16.08 8.63
C LYS A 30 -1.07 16.27 10.14
N GLU A 31 -1.77 15.47 10.94
CA GLU A 31 -1.66 15.52 12.42
C GLU A 31 -0.22 15.30 12.90
N LYS A 32 0.48 14.35 12.30
CA LYS A 32 1.87 14.02 12.64
C LYS A 32 2.90 14.91 11.92
N LYS A 33 2.46 15.93 11.15
CA LYS A 33 3.32 16.84 10.38
C LYS A 33 4.27 16.12 9.41
N ILE A 34 3.81 15.01 8.84
CA ILE A 34 4.54 14.22 7.85
C ILE A 34 4.32 14.87 6.48
N THR A 35 5.41 15.25 5.82
CA THR A 35 5.39 15.94 4.51
C THR A 35 6.03 15.12 3.39
N ASN A 36 6.64 13.97 3.71
CA ASN A 36 7.22 13.07 2.72
C ASN A 36 6.92 11.62 3.07
N ILE A 37 6.43 10.89 2.09
CA ILE A 37 6.06 9.48 2.23
C ILE A 37 6.64 8.65 1.09
N ILE A 38 6.76 7.36 1.34
CA ILE A 38 6.89 6.34 0.31
C ILE A 38 5.56 5.59 0.16
N GLU A 39 5.11 5.42 -1.07
CA GLU A 39 3.92 4.63 -1.39
C GLU A 39 4.35 3.34 -2.08
N LEU A 40 3.94 2.20 -1.52
CA LEU A 40 4.28 0.88 -2.03
C LEU A 40 3.06 0.26 -2.72
N GLY A 41 3.25 -0.18 -3.97
CA GLY A 41 2.18 -0.70 -4.81
C GLY A 41 1.20 0.41 -5.23
N ALA A 42 1.74 1.49 -5.78
CA ALA A 42 0.98 2.70 -6.11
C ALA A 42 -0.10 2.51 -7.20
N GLY A 43 -0.06 1.38 -7.92
CA GLY A 43 -1.01 1.06 -8.98
C GLY A 43 -1.11 2.19 -10.01
N LEU A 44 -2.31 2.65 -10.32
CA LEU A 44 -2.55 3.71 -11.32
C LEU A 44 -2.41 5.13 -10.74
N GLY A 45 -1.92 5.24 -9.49
CA GLY A 45 -1.52 6.50 -8.88
C GLY A 45 -2.66 7.40 -8.38
N ARG A 46 -3.88 6.87 -8.17
CA ARG A 46 -4.99 7.69 -7.65
C ARG A 46 -4.65 8.28 -6.27
N ASP A 47 -4.10 7.47 -5.38
CA ASP A 47 -3.73 7.90 -4.02
C ASP A 47 -2.44 8.72 -4.05
N THR A 48 -1.47 8.39 -4.93
CA THR A 48 -0.26 9.17 -5.18
C THR A 48 -0.57 10.63 -5.54
N ILE A 49 -1.46 10.83 -6.52
CA ILE A 49 -1.89 12.15 -6.97
C ILE A 49 -2.61 12.90 -5.84
N PHE A 50 -3.51 12.22 -5.13
CA PHE A 50 -4.24 12.81 -4.00
C PHE A 50 -3.31 13.32 -2.89
N PHE A 51 -2.31 12.53 -2.49
CA PHE A 51 -1.33 12.98 -1.49
C PHE A 51 -0.54 14.19 -1.97
N ALA A 52 -0.08 14.19 -3.22
CA ALA A 52 0.67 15.30 -3.80
C ALA A 52 -0.18 16.58 -3.93
N GLN A 53 -1.45 16.48 -4.30
CA GLN A 53 -2.40 17.60 -4.28
C GLN A 53 -2.58 18.22 -2.89
N ASN A 54 -2.31 17.44 -1.85
CA ASN A 54 -2.32 17.89 -0.46
C ASN A 54 -0.92 18.24 0.08
N SER A 55 0.04 18.57 -0.81
CA SER A 55 1.39 19.02 -0.48
C SER A 55 2.27 17.99 0.23
N ILE A 56 1.96 16.70 0.08
CA ILE A 56 2.82 15.61 0.54
C ILE A 56 3.75 15.21 -0.62
N LYS A 57 5.05 15.16 -0.36
CA LYS A 57 6.01 14.54 -1.30
C LYS A 57 5.84 13.04 -1.29
N VAL A 58 5.65 12.44 -2.47
CA VAL A 58 5.43 11.00 -2.62
C VAL A 58 6.53 10.37 -3.47
N HIS A 59 7.15 9.33 -2.95
CA HIS A 59 7.95 8.41 -3.75
C HIS A 59 7.14 7.15 -4.00
N ALA A 60 6.61 7.01 -5.21
CA ALA A 60 5.69 5.93 -5.58
C ALA A 60 6.43 4.75 -6.21
N LEU A 61 6.30 3.58 -5.62
CA LEU A 61 6.85 2.32 -6.12
C LEU A 61 5.74 1.41 -6.65
N ASP A 62 5.95 0.86 -7.83
CA ASP A 62 5.14 -0.23 -8.36
C ASP A 62 6.01 -1.12 -9.26
N TYR A 63 5.70 -2.42 -9.34
CA TYR A 63 6.46 -3.32 -10.21
C TYR A 63 6.06 -3.21 -11.69
N SER A 64 4.91 -2.61 -12.00
CA SER A 64 4.35 -2.46 -13.34
C SER A 64 4.92 -1.22 -14.04
N PRO A 65 5.63 -1.38 -15.17
CA PRO A 65 6.06 -0.25 -15.99
C PRO A 65 4.90 0.61 -16.48
N SER A 66 3.76 0.00 -16.82
CA SER A 66 2.56 0.72 -17.26
C SER A 66 1.99 1.61 -16.15
N SER A 67 1.96 1.10 -14.93
CA SER A 67 1.59 1.87 -13.74
C SER A 67 2.46 3.13 -13.58
N ILE A 68 3.76 2.95 -13.57
CA ILE A 68 4.72 4.05 -13.41
C ILE A 68 4.62 5.08 -14.54
N LYS A 69 4.40 4.65 -15.78
CA LYS A 69 4.16 5.55 -16.91
C LYS A 69 2.92 6.41 -16.67
N ILE A 70 1.80 5.79 -16.28
CA ILE A 70 0.52 6.47 -16.02
C ILE A 70 0.67 7.49 -14.87
N ILE A 71 1.37 7.11 -13.77
CA ILE A 71 1.62 8.04 -12.66
C ILE A 71 2.40 9.27 -13.15
N LYS A 72 3.45 9.08 -13.95
CA LYS A 72 4.24 10.18 -14.52
C LYS A 72 3.40 11.11 -15.40
N GLU A 73 2.54 10.54 -16.24
CA GLU A 73 1.65 11.32 -17.11
C GLU A 73 0.63 12.14 -16.29
N LYS A 74 -0.02 11.50 -15.30
CA LYS A 74 -0.93 12.18 -14.38
C LYS A 74 -0.24 13.27 -13.56
N SER A 75 0.97 13.01 -13.08
CA SER A 75 1.78 13.95 -12.32
C SER A 75 2.05 15.23 -13.13
N LYS A 76 2.52 15.10 -14.37
CA LYS A 76 2.75 16.23 -15.28
C LYS A 76 1.46 16.98 -15.62
N LYS A 77 0.39 16.25 -15.97
CA LYS A 77 -0.91 16.84 -16.30
C LYS A 77 -1.46 17.72 -15.17
N ASN A 78 -1.17 17.37 -13.93
CA ASN A 78 -1.63 18.08 -12.73
C ASN A 78 -0.59 19.06 -12.15
N ASN A 79 0.56 19.27 -12.83
CA ASN A 79 1.68 20.11 -12.34
C ASN A 79 2.22 19.67 -10.96
N LEU A 80 2.27 18.36 -10.70
CA LEU A 80 2.69 17.74 -9.43
C LEU A 80 4.04 17.01 -9.53
N ASP A 81 4.72 17.10 -10.67
CA ASP A 81 5.98 16.39 -10.94
C ASP A 81 7.13 16.80 -9.99
N HIS A 82 7.05 17.98 -9.40
CA HIS A 82 7.97 18.45 -8.37
C HIS A 82 7.74 17.79 -6.98
N LEU A 83 6.58 17.16 -6.75
CA LEU A 83 6.22 16.45 -5.52
C LEU A 83 6.23 14.93 -5.66
N ILE A 84 6.19 14.41 -6.89
CA ILE A 84 6.07 12.97 -7.14
C ILE A 84 7.34 12.45 -7.81
N SER A 85 7.99 11.49 -7.19
CA SER A 85 9.02 10.64 -7.80
C SER A 85 8.51 9.21 -7.91
N THR A 86 8.96 8.49 -8.92
CA THR A 86 8.46 7.13 -9.20
C THR A 86 9.58 6.17 -9.49
N GLU A 87 9.42 4.90 -9.12
CA GLU A 87 10.38 3.84 -9.41
C GLU A 87 9.65 2.54 -9.79
N ILE A 88 10.12 1.86 -10.85
CA ILE A 88 9.69 0.48 -11.14
C ILE A 88 10.45 -0.43 -10.15
N PHE A 89 9.71 -1.04 -9.22
CA PHE A 89 10.33 -1.80 -8.14
C PHE A 89 9.47 -2.97 -7.66
N ASP A 90 10.10 -4.14 -7.51
CA ASP A 90 9.50 -5.31 -6.88
C ASP A 90 9.78 -5.28 -5.37
N ILE A 91 8.75 -5.08 -4.57
CA ILE A 91 8.83 -4.90 -3.11
C ILE A 91 9.33 -6.14 -2.35
N ARG A 92 9.49 -7.28 -3.02
CA ARG A 92 10.15 -8.48 -2.46
C ARG A 92 11.66 -8.33 -2.37
N LYS A 93 12.22 -7.32 -3.04
CA LYS A 93 13.65 -6.97 -3.01
C LYS A 93 13.92 -5.97 -1.88
N LYS A 94 15.18 -5.88 -1.47
CA LYS A 94 15.63 -4.86 -0.52
C LYS A 94 15.41 -3.46 -1.09
N LEU A 95 14.72 -2.60 -0.34
CA LEU A 95 14.47 -1.22 -0.75
C LEU A 95 15.77 -0.43 -0.93
N ARG A 96 15.86 0.35 -2.02
CA ARG A 96 17.08 1.11 -2.38
C ARG A 96 17.25 2.41 -1.59
N GLN A 97 16.20 2.82 -0.89
CA GLN A 97 16.14 4.08 -0.16
C GLN A 97 16.98 4.03 1.10
N ASP A 98 17.56 5.18 1.47
CA ASP A 98 18.37 5.34 2.67
C ASP A 98 17.55 5.16 3.95
N SER A 99 18.23 4.77 5.02
CA SER A 99 17.62 4.65 6.35
C SER A 99 17.13 6.00 6.85
N GLY A 100 15.96 6.01 7.49
CA GLY A 100 15.41 7.22 8.12
C GLY A 100 14.95 8.31 7.16
N LYS A 101 14.75 7.99 5.87
CA LYS A 101 14.46 8.99 4.83
C LYS A 101 13.03 9.51 4.85
N TYR A 102 12.05 8.69 5.22
CA TYR A 102 10.63 9.03 5.09
C TYR A 102 9.95 9.21 6.44
N GLY A 103 9.04 10.19 6.51
CA GLY A 103 8.16 10.36 7.66
C GLY A 103 7.03 9.33 7.68
N GLY A 104 6.57 8.88 6.52
CA GLY A 104 5.49 7.91 6.38
C GLY A 104 5.74 6.88 5.28
N CYS A 105 5.13 5.71 5.47
CA CYS A 105 4.96 4.69 4.45
C CYS A 105 3.45 4.42 4.31
N TYR A 106 2.96 4.35 3.08
CA TYR A 106 1.58 4.04 2.78
C TYR A 106 1.52 2.90 1.77
N SER A 107 0.58 1.97 1.98
CA SER A 107 0.24 0.97 0.97
C SER A 107 -1.21 0.54 1.06
N HIS A 108 -1.90 0.56 -0.08
CA HIS A 108 -3.29 0.15 -0.17
C HIS A 108 -3.41 -1.22 -0.82
N MET A 109 -3.87 -2.22 -0.05
CA MET A 109 -4.09 -3.60 -0.50
C MET A 109 -2.85 -4.33 -1.07
N LEU A 110 -1.63 -3.86 -0.78
CA LEU A 110 -0.40 -4.51 -1.23
C LEU A 110 -0.04 -5.73 -0.38
N TYR A 111 -0.12 -5.62 0.95
CA TYR A 111 0.24 -6.70 1.87
C TYR A 111 -0.63 -7.94 1.69
N CYS A 112 -1.86 -7.78 1.20
CA CYS A 112 -2.76 -8.89 0.90
C CYS A 112 -2.62 -9.45 -0.53
N MET A 113 -1.58 -9.07 -1.26
CA MET A 113 -1.23 -9.76 -2.51
C MET A 113 -0.52 -11.08 -2.22
N ALA A 114 -0.04 -11.78 -3.25
CA ALA A 114 0.65 -13.07 -3.12
C ALA A 114 2.05 -12.92 -2.50
N LEU A 115 2.09 -12.50 -1.24
CA LEU A 115 3.29 -12.39 -0.41
C LEU A 115 3.17 -13.37 0.76
N SER A 116 4.18 -14.22 0.93
CA SER A 116 4.28 -15.11 2.10
C SER A 116 4.53 -14.29 3.38
N SER A 117 4.24 -14.89 4.55
CA SER A 117 4.54 -14.27 5.84
C SER A 117 6.03 -13.89 5.98
N PHE A 118 6.93 -14.71 5.40
CA PHE A 118 8.36 -14.41 5.39
C PHE A 118 8.71 -13.17 4.56
N GLU A 119 8.11 -13.02 3.37
CA GLU A 119 8.30 -11.84 2.52
C GLU A 119 7.71 -10.59 3.18
N LEU A 120 6.57 -10.71 3.85
CA LEU A 120 5.95 -9.62 4.61
C LEU A 120 6.83 -9.16 5.79
N LEU A 121 7.45 -10.09 6.52
CA LEU A 121 8.38 -9.75 7.60
C LEU A 121 9.61 -9.02 7.07
N LYS A 122 10.19 -9.49 5.97
CA LYS A 122 11.31 -8.80 5.30
C LYS A 122 10.93 -7.39 4.82
N LEU A 123 9.77 -7.25 4.20
CA LEU A 123 9.24 -5.94 3.78
C LEU A 123 9.08 -5.02 4.97
N ASN A 124 8.56 -5.53 6.08
CA ASN A 124 8.36 -4.76 7.30
C ASN A 124 9.69 -4.30 7.93
N ASP A 125 10.74 -5.14 7.93
CA ASP A 125 12.09 -4.77 8.36
C ASP A 125 12.66 -3.64 7.48
N GLU A 126 12.43 -3.67 6.16
CA GLU A 126 12.85 -2.62 5.25
C GLU A 126 12.06 -1.32 5.44
N ILE A 127 10.74 -1.39 5.67
CA ILE A 127 9.92 -0.21 5.99
C ILE A 127 10.40 0.40 7.31
N TYR A 128 10.67 -0.43 8.33
CA TYR A 128 11.25 0.05 9.58
C TYR A 128 12.56 0.79 9.35
N ARG A 129 13.45 0.26 8.51
CA ARG A 129 14.74 0.86 8.20
C ARG A 129 14.61 2.23 7.53
N ILE A 130 13.74 2.36 6.53
CA ILE A 130 13.62 3.60 5.74
C ILE A 130 12.78 4.69 6.40
N LEU A 131 11.95 4.35 7.37
CA LEU A 131 11.22 5.34 8.17
C LEU A 131 12.15 6.04 9.16
N ASN A 132 11.95 7.35 9.33
CA ASN A 132 12.62 8.11 10.36
C ASN A 132 12.13 7.72 11.77
N HIS A 133 12.76 8.25 12.81
CA HIS A 133 12.31 8.04 14.19
C HIS A 133 10.87 8.55 14.33
N GLN A 134 10.00 7.76 14.98
CA GLN A 134 8.56 8.03 15.13
C GLN A 134 7.76 8.00 13.81
N GLY A 135 8.36 7.57 12.71
CA GLY A 135 7.70 7.46 11.40
C GLY A 135 6.49 6.52 11.43
N ILE A 136 5.54 6.78 10.55
CA ILE A 136 4.25 6.09 10.51
C ILE A 136 4.17 5.16 9.30
N ASN A 137 3.81 3.89 9.55
CA ASN A 137 3.48 2.93 8.51
C ASN A 137 1.97 2.69 8.51
N ILE A 138 1.31 3.01 7.39
CA ILE A 138 -0.13 2.80 7.18
C ILE A 138 -0.31 1.83 6.04
N TYR A 139 -1.09 0.77 6.28
CA TYR A 139 -1.43 -0.17 5.22
C TYR A 139 -2.85 -0.72 5.36
N THR A 140 -3.41 -1.19 4.25
CA THR A 140 -4.68 -1.90 4.25
C THR A 140 -4.51 -3.33 3.75
N VAL A 141 -5.27 -4.24 4.34
CA VAL A 141 -5.29 -5.67 3.98
C VAL A 141 -6.71 -6.21 4.02
N ARG A 142 -7.01 -7.19 3.15
CA ARG A 142 -8.26 -7.95 3.23
C ARG A 142 -8.23 -8.84 4.48
N ASN A 143 -9.31 -8.85 5.22
CA ASN A 143 -9.37 -9.58 6.49
C ASN A 143 -10.18 -10.88 6.38
N GLU A 144 -10.10 -11.72 7.41
CA GLU A 144 -10.76 -13.01 7.49
C GLU A 144 -12.30 -12.98 7.49
N ASN A 145 -12.91 -11.79 7.53
CA ASN A 145 -14.37 -11.65 7.40
C ASN A 145 -14.79 -11.31 5.97
N ASP A 146 -13.83 -11.20 5.05
CA ASP A 146 -14.11 -10.94 3.63
C ASP A 146 -14.78 -12.16 2.98
N GLY A 147 -15.70 -11.90 2.04
CA GLY A 147 -16.47 -12.97 1.38
C GLY A 147 -15.65 -13.96 0.57
N ASP A 148 -14.45 -13.55 0.11
CA ASP A 148 -13.54 -14.44 -0.65
C ASP A 148 -12.62 -15.28 0.25
N TYR A 149 -12.60 -15.05 1.58
CA TYR A 149 -11.81 -15.85 2.50
C TYR A 149 -12.31 -17.28 2.53
N LYS A 150 -11.39 -18.23 2.37
CA LYS A 150 -11.66 -19.68 2.25
C LYS A 150 -12.47 -20.09 1.00
N ASN A 151 -12.62 -19.20 0.03
CA ASN A 151 -13.17 -19.49 -1.29
C ASN A 151 -12.05 -19.64 -2.32
N GLY A 152 -12.24 -20.51 -3.32
CA GLY A 152 -11.29 -20.75 -4.39
C GLY A 152 -10.21 -21.76 -4.02
N ILE A 153 -9.05 -21.65 -4.69
CA ILE A 153 -7.94 -22.59 -4.54
C ILE A 153 -7.04 -22.14 -3.40
N HIS A 154 -6.87 -22.98 -2.38
CA HIS A 154 -5.94 -22.70 -1.29
C HIS A 154 -4.48 -22.77 -1.77
N ARG A 155 -3.70 -21.71 -1.51
CA ARG A 155 -2.31 -21.54 -1.98
C ARG A 155 -1.28 -21.55 -0.84
N GLY A 156 -1.63 -22.06 0.32
CA GLY A 156 -0.81 -22.07 1.53
C GLY A 156 -1.05 -20.86 2.43
N GLU A 157 -0.69 -20.94 3.69
CA GLU A 157 -1.01 -19.94 4.70
C GLU A 157 -2.52 -19.58 4.65
N ASP A 158 -2.88 -18.28 4.72
CA ASP A 158 -4.23 -17.79 4.51
C ASP A 158 -4.41 -17.20 3.09
N MET A 159 -3.75 -17.79 2.09
CA MET A 159 -3.84 -17.38 0.70
C MET A 159 -4.85 -18.22 -0.08
N TYR A 160 -5.75 -17.53 -0.79
CA TYR A 160 -6.75 -18.16 -1.66
C TYR A 160 -6.75 -17.49 -3.04
N GLU A 161 -6.86 -18.33 -4.09
CA GLU A 161 -6.91 -17.87 -5.47
C GLU A 161 -8.32 -17.96 -6.01
N ASN A 162 -8.85 -16.82 -6.45
CA ASN A 162 -10.11 -16.70 -7.18
C ASN A 162 -9.87 -15.97 -8.49
N ASP A 163 -10.34 -16.53 -9.60
CA ASP A 163 -10.24 -15.93 -10.95
C ASP A 163 -8.80 -15.48 -11.31
N GLY A 164 -7.79 -16.25 -10.89
CA GLY A 164 -6.38 -15.95 -11.13
C GLY A 164 -5.77 -14.90 -10.19
N PHE A 165 -6.51 -14.39 -9.22
CA PHE A 165 -5.99 -13.49 -8.18
C PHE A 165 -5.75 -14.26 -6.88
N ILE A 166 -4.51 -14.22 -6.41
CA ILE A 166 -4.16 -14.75 -5.10
C ILE A 166 -4.24 -13.62 -4.08
N VAL A 167 -5.06 -13.83 -3.05
CA VAL A 167 -5.23 -12.90 -1.95
C VAL A 167 -4.81 -13.58 -0.64
N HIS A 168 -3.94 -12.91 0.11
CA HIS A 168 -3.53 -13.28 1.46
C HIS A 168 -4.44 -12.56 2.45
N PHE A 169 -5.25 -13.30 3.18
CA PHE A 169 -6.18 -12.75 4.16
C PHE A 169 -5.53 -12.62 5.53
N PHE A 170 -5.96 -11.62 6.29
CA PHE A 170 -5.34 -11.28 7.56
C PHE A 170 -6.31 -11.40 8.72
N SER A 171 -5.90 -12.12 9.75
CA SER A 171 -6.46 -11.99 11.10
C SER A 171 -5.79 -10.81 11.84
N LYS A 172 -6.38 -10.37 12.95
CA LYS A 172 -5.73 -9.39 13.83
C LYS A 172 -4.39 -9.90 14.38
N ASP A 173 -4.27 -11.20 14.64
CA ASP A 173 -3.04 -11.79 15.16
C ASP A 173 -1.95 -11.80 14.09
N LYS A 174 -2.30 -12.02 12.83
CA LYS A 174 -1.36 -11.85 11.72
C LYS A 174 -0.87 -10.40 11.60
N VAL A 175 -1.76 -9.42 11.73
CA VAL A 175 -1.34 -8.00 11.79
C VAL A 175 -0.35 -7.77 12.93
N LYS A 176 -0.63 -8.30 14.12
CA LYS A 176 0.26 -8.17 15.29
C LYS A 176 1.61 -8.87 15.10
N SER A 177 1.66 -9.98 14.38
CA SER A 177 2.92 -10.70 14.10
C SER A 177 3.91 -9.89 13.26
N LEU A 178 3.43 -8.86 12.55
CA LEU A 178 4.25 -7.95 11.73
C LEU A 178 4.74 -6.71 12.51
N LEU A 179 4.50 -6.62 13.83
CA LEU A 179 4.82 -5.39 14.62
C LEU A 179 6.28 -5.26 15.07
N LYS A 180 7.18 -6.13 14.63
CA LYS A 180 8.60 -6.05 15.01
C LYS A 180 9.16 -4.63 14.81
N GLY A 181 9.57 -3.97 15.90
CA GLY A 181 10.05 -2.59 15.90
C GLY A 181 8.97 -1.51 15.79
N PHE A 182 7.69 -1.89 15.69
CA PHE A 182 6.56 -0.97 15.61
C PHE A 182 5.64 -1.10 16.83
N LYS A 183 5.06 0.03 17.21
CA LYS A 183 3.88 0.10 18.08
C LYS A 183 2.64 0.22 17.23
N ASN A 184 1.68 -0.68 17.38
CA ASN A 184 0.37 -0.53 16.74
C ASN A 184 -0.40 0.61 17.40
N LEU A 185 -0.89 1.54 16.60
CA LEU A 185 -1.75 2.65 17.05
C LEU A 185 -3.23 2.32 16.85
N SER A 186 -3.59 1.73 15.70
CA SER A 186 -4.97 1.30 15.44
C SER A 186 -5.05 0.16 14.43
N ILE A 187 -6.11 -0.65 14.54
CA ILE A 187 -6.57 -1.63 13.54
C ILE A 187 -8.08 -1.42 13.41
N GLU A 188 -8.50 -0.75 12.34
CA GLU A 188 -9.90 -0.43 12.08
C GLU A 188 -10.45 -1.32 10.96
N LYS A 189 -11.71 -1.74 11.09
CA LYS A 189 -12.43 -2.44 10.01
C LYS A 189 -13.14 -1.41 9.14
N PHE A 190 -13.09 -1.60 7.82
CA PHE A 190 -13.90 -0.85 6.87
C PHE A 190 -14.21 -1.69 5.63
N ASN A 191 -15.15 -1.22 4.83
CA ASN A 191 -15.52 -1.86 3.58
C ASN A 191 -15.18 -0.93 2.42
N GLU A 192 -14.77 -1.50 1.28
CA GLU A 192 -14.47 -0.74 0.07
C GLU A 192 -14.99 -1.45 -1.18
N GLY A 193 -15.49 -0.64 -2.13
CA GLY A 193 -16.00 -1.10 -3.42
C GLY A 193 -17.47 -1.50 -3.41
N ASN A 194 -18.06 -1.65 -4.63
CA ASN A 194 -19.46 -2.02 -4.83
C ASN A 194 -19.78 -3.45 -4.40
N PHE A 195 -18.80 -4.35 -4.49
CA PHE A 195 -18.80 -5.65 -3.81
C PHE A 195 -17.87 -5.49 -2.59
N PRO A 196 -18.42 -5.19 -1.40
CA PRO A 196 -17.63 -4.66 -0.30
C PRO A 196 -16.56 -5.64 0.15
N ARG A 197 -15.33 -5.36 -0.22
CA ARG A 197 -14.16 -6.01 0.34
C ARG A 197 -14.03 -5.57 1.78
N LYS A 198 -13.87 -6.53 2.68
CA LYS A 198 -13.71 -6.26 4.12
C LYS A 198 -12.23 -6.13 4.45
N LEU A 199 -11.85 -4.94 4.86
CA LEU A 199 -10.46 -4.55 5.05
C LEU A 199 -10.16 -4.24 6.52
N TYR A 200 -8.88 -4.40 6.90
CA TYR A 200 -8.29 -3.69 8.02
C TYR A 200 -7.54 -2.47 7.48
N PHE A 201 -7.70 -1.34 8.16
CA PHE A 201 -6.84 -0.17 8.08
C PHE A 201 -5.92 -0.20 9.29
N VAL A 202 -4.63 -0.34 9.07
CA VAL A 202 -3.63 -0.54 10.11
C VAL A 202 -2.70 0.65 10.17
N VAL A 203 -2.51 1.19 11.37
CA VAL A 203 -1.59 2.29 11.64
C VAL A 203 -0.56 1.85 12.65
N ASN A 204 0.71 1.86 12.26
CA ASN A 204 1.83 1.50 13.08
C ASN A 204 2.82 2.66 13.16
N LYS A 205 3.45 2.82 14.34
CA LYS A 205 4.46 3.84 14.60
C LYS A 205 5.80 3.17 14.90
N LYS A 206 6.86 3.61 14.24
CA LYS A 206 8.22 3.19 14.54
C LYS A 206 8.63 3.64 15.95
N ILE A 207 9.16 2.72 16.76
CA ILE A 207 9.67 2.95 18.13
C ILE A 207 11.18 2.89 18.18
#